data_153862961424b589afec43d4fc4ed5ec
#
_entry.id   153862961424b589afec43d4fc4ed5ec
#
_cell.length_a   1.000
_cell.length_b   1.000
_cell.length_c   1.000
_cell.angle_alpha   90.00
_cell.angle_beta   90.00
_cell.angle_gamma   90.00
#
_symmetry.space_group_name_H-M   'P 1'
#
loop_
_entity.id
_entity.type
_entity.pdbx_description
1 polymer ?
#
loop_
_entity_poly.entity_id
_entity_poly.type
_entity_poly.pdbx_seq_one_letter_code
_entity_poly.pdbx_strand_id
1 'polypeptide(L)'
;MSGENVEVARGLFPPGRELDGPLIAGHPDMVRDLFEPLIAENFSVTFVAAGLTTTNRGPAAMSEATRDYMDAFSEHCSVFDRHIDGGDVVVALGRQHGRAHHGGEFDEETGLVFFFDPNGKLARIQGYQRWREALEAAGLSE
;
A
#
# COMPACT_ATOMS: atom_id res chain seq x y z
N MET A 1 -3.13 -12.47 -16.60
CA MET A 1 -4.44 -11.85 -16.86
C MET A 1 -4.66 -10.69 -15.92
N SER A 2 -5.09 -9.55 -16.46
CA SER A 2 -5.24 -8.33 -15.65
C SER A 2 -6.24 -8.49 -14.50
N GLY A 3 -7.35 -9.21 -14.74
CA GLY A 3 -8.36 -9.43 -13.71
C GLY A 3 -7.84 -10.17 -12.48
N GLU A 4 -6.82 -10.99 -12.66
CA GLU A 4 -6.20 -11.71 -11.54
C GLU A 4 -5.38 -10.76 -10.66
N ASN A 5 -4.69 -9.82 -11.27
CA ASN A 5 -3.86 -8.86 -10.53
C ASN A 5 -4.72 -7.92 -9.67
N VAL A 6 -5.84 -7.43 -10.22
CA VAL A 6 -6.74 -6.57 -9.44
C VAL A 6 -7.37 -7.35 -8.29
N GLU A 7 -7.65 -8.64 -8.47
CA GLU A 7 -8.19 -9.45 -7.38
C GLU A 7 -7.17 -9.68 -6.27
N VAL A 8 -5.88 -9.81 -6.60
CA VAL A 8 -4.82 -9.88 -5.59
C VAL A 8 -4.80 -8.60 -4.77
N ALA A 9 -4.81 -7.44 -5.44
CA ALA A 9 -4.81 -6.15 -4.74
C ALA A 9 -6.05 -5.99 -3.84
N ARG A 10 -7.22 -6.39 -4.32
CA ARG A 10 -8.46 -6.36 -3.52
C ARG A 10 -8.41 -7.29 -2.33
N GLY A 11 -7.76 -8.42 -2.47
CA GLY A 11 -7.59 -9.35 -1.36
C GLY A 11 -6.70 -8.80 -0.25
N LEU A 12 -5.66 -8.07 -0.63
CA LEU A 12 -4.74 -7.46 0.33
C LEU A 12 -5.32 -6.21 0.98
N PHE A 13 -6.05 -5.41 0.20
CA PHE A 13 -6.66 -4.15 0.67
C PHE A 13 -8.12 -4.14 0.25
N PRO A 14 -8.99 -4.87 0.98
CA PRO A 14 -10.39 -5.04 0.57
C PRO A 14 -11.15 -3.72 0.43
N PRO A 15 -11.93 -3.57 -0.66
CA PRO A 15 -12.68 -2.34 -0.88
C PRO A 15 -13.61 -1.99 0.28
N GLY A 16 -13.53 -0.74 0.74
CA GLY A 16 -14.42 -0.23 1.79
C GLY A 16 -14.12 -0.71 3.20
N ARG A 17 -13.11 -1.55 3.38
CA ARG A 17 -12.74 -2.07 4.70
C ARG A 17 -11.79 -1.14 5.42
N GLU A 18 -12.10 -0.84 6.68
CA GLU A 18 -11.19 -0.06 7.53
C GLU A 18 -9.98 -0.89 7.93
N LEU A 19 -8.79 -0.31 7.73
CA LEU A 19 -7.53 -0.94 8.10
C LEU A 19 -6.90 -0.11 9.22
N ASP A 20 -6.78 -0.72 10.41
CA ASP A 20 -6.17 -0.10 11.58
C ASP A 20 -4.65 -0.26 11.48
N GLY A 21 -3.95 0.81 11.12
CA GLY A 21 -2.52 0.78 10.87
C GLY A 21 -1.69 0.32 12.06
N PRO A 22 -1.84 0.94 13.24
CA PRO A 22 -1.09 0.51 14.44
C PRO A 22 -1.35 -0.94 14.83
N LEU A 23 -2.58 -1.41 14.70
CA LEU A 23 -2.91 -2.80 14.99
C LEU A 23 -2.20 -3.74 14.02
N ILE A 24 -2.24 -3.42 12.74
CA ILE A 24 -1.57 -4.22 11.70
C ILE A 24 -0.05 -4.21 11.91
N ALA A 25 0.52 -3.05 12.23
CA ALA A 25 1.95 -2.92 12.50
C ALA A 25 2.40 -3.76 13.70
N GLY A 26 1.50 -4.02 14.64
CA GLY A 26 1.76 -4.87 15.80
C GLY A 26 1.75 -6.37 15.49
N HIS A 27 1.42 -6.77 14.25
CA HIS A 27 1.35 -8.17 13.85
C HIS A 27 2.19 -8.41 12.58
N PRO A 28 3.53 -8.20 12.66
CA PRO A 28 4.39 -8.30 11.45
C PRO A 28 4.40 -9.69 10.82
N ASP A 29 4.30 -10.75 11.64
CA ASP A 29 4.29 -12.12 11.11
C ASP A 29 3.03 -12.40 10.29
N MET A 30 1.89 -11.86 10.72
CA MET A 30 0.63 -12.00 9.98
C MET A 30 0.73 -11.30 8.61
N VAL A 31 1.29 -10.10 8.58
CA VAL A 31 1.49 -9.34 7.34
C VAL A 31 2.43 -10.11 6.41
N ARG A 32 3.55 -10.59 6.94
CA ARG A 32 4.52 -11.35 6.17
C ARG A 32 3.89 -12.61 5.57
N ASP A 33 3.14 -13.36 6.37
CA ASP A 33 2.51 -14.61 5.92
C ASP A 33 1.47 -14.34 4.83
N LEU A 34 0.77 -13.22 4.91
CA LEU A 34 -0.21 -12.84 3.91
C LEU A 34 0.44 -12.51 2.57
N PHE A 35 1.57 -11.82 2.59
CA PHE A 35 2.24 -11.36 1.38
C PHE A 35 3.16 -12.41 0.75
N GLU A 36 3.81 -13.24 1.55
CA GLU A 36 4.85 -14.16 1.09
C GLU A 36 4.47 -15.02 -0.13
N PRO A 37 3.28 -15.64 -0.17
CA PRO A 37 2.92 -16.45 -1.34
C PRO A 37 2.63 -15.65 -2.61
N LEU A 38 2.48 -14.34 -2.49
CA LEU A 38 2.05 -13.49 -3.59
C LEU A 38 3.19 -12.68 -4.22
N ILE A 39 4.32 -12.56 -3.54
CA ILE A 39 5.39 -11.63 -3.93
C ILE A 39 6.47 -12.29 -4.77
N ALA A 40 7.10 -11.46 -5.62
CA ALA A 40 8.28 -11.86 -6.37
C ALA A 40 9.50 -11.91 -5.45
N GLU A 41 10.54 -12.59 -5.89
CA GLU A 41 11.78 -12.74 -5.12
C GLU A 41 12.42 -11.40 -4.77
N ASN A 42 12.34 -10.44 -5.68
CA ASN A 42 12.93 -9.11 -5.51
C ASN A 42 11.91 -8.05 -5.05
N PHE A 43 10.88 -8.48 -4.35
CA PHE A 43 9.80 -7.60 -3.88
C PHE A 43 10.33 -6.39 -3.11
N SER A 44 9.73 -5.22 -3.35
CA SER A 44 10.05 -4.00 -2.62
C SER A 44 8.80 -3.17 -2.33
N VAL A 45 8.86 -2.37 -1.28
CA VAL A 45 7.81 -1.43 -0.90
C VAL A 45 8.44 -0.06 -0.74
N THR A 46 7.89 0.93 -1.41
CA THR A 46 8.35 2.32 -1.34
C THR A 46 7.19 3.22 -0.95
N PHE A 47 7.37 3.98 0.12
CA PHE A 47 6.40 4.99 0.52
C PHE A 47 7.00 6.38 0.28
N VAL A 48 6.20 7.25 -0.34
CA VAL A 48 6.55 8.64 -0.59
C VAL A 48 5.65 9.51 0.28
N ALA A 49 6.22 10.17 1.27
CA ALA A 49 5.46 10.99 2.21
C ALA A 49 6.30 12.17 2.67
N ALA A 50 5.70 13.35 2.67
CA ALA A 50 6.33 14.59 3.18
C ALA A 50 7.71 14.88 2.57
N GLY A 51 7.87 14.56 1.28
CA GLY A 51 9.12 14.78 0.58
C GLY A 51 10.18 13.72 0.82
N LEU A 52 9.87 12.71 1.63
CA LEU A 52 10.78 11.61 1.91
C LEU A 52 10.34 10.37 1.15
N THR A 53 11.31 9.61 0.68
CA THR A 53 11.08 8.33 0.01
C THR A 53 11.80 7.25 0.80
N THR A 54 11.03 6.26 1.27
CA THR A 54 11.56 5.15 2.06
C THR A 54 11.28 3.85 1.32
N THR A 55 12.32 3.01 1.17
CA THR A 55 12.18 1.73 0.46
C THR A 55 12.65 0.59 1.35
N ASN A 56 11.83 -0.46 1.44
CA ASN A 56 12.16 -1.73 2.08
C ASN A 56 12.16 -2.83 1.02
N ARG A 57 13.01 -3.84 1.18
CA ARG A 57 13.15 -4.92 0.21
C ARG A 57 13.11 -6.28 0.90
N GLY A 58 12.63 -7.28 0.15
CA GLY A 58 12.62 -8.68 0.59
C GLY A 58 11.27 -9.13 1.12
N PRO A 59 11.19 -10.38 1.64
CA PRO A 59 9.92 -10.99 2.06
C PRO A 59 9.21 -10.25 3.19
N ALA A 60 9.94 -9.55 4.04
CA ALA A 60 9.37 -8.80 5.15
C ALA A 60 9.18 -7.31 4.82
N ALA A 61 9.35 -6.91 3.56
CA ALA A 61 9.34 -5.50 3.17
C ALA A 61 8.05 -4.79 3.58
N MET A 62 6.89 -5.42 3.39
CA MET A 62 5.61 -4.78 3.72
C MET A 62 5.42 -4.62 5.22
N SER A 63 5.78 -5.62 6.02
CA SER A 63 5.68 -5.53 7.47
C SER A 63 6.64 -4.48 8.03
N GLU A 64 7.84 -4.40 7.49
CA GLU A 64 8.83 -3.40 7.90
C GLU A 64 8.38 -1.99 7.52
N ALA A 65 7.89 -1.81 6.29
CA ALA A 65 7.42 -0.52 5.81
C ALA A 65 6.22 -0.04 6.64
N THR A 66 5.31 -0.95 6.96
CA THR A 66 4.13 -0.62 7.77
C THR A 66 4.54 -0.18 9.17
N ARG A 67 5.44 -0.93 9.81
CA ARG A 67 5.94 -0.58 11.14
C ARG A 67 6.59 0.80 11.14
N ASP A 68 7.47 1.05 10.18
CA ASP A 68 8.20 2.31 10.11
C ASP A 68 7.27 3.50 9.86
N TYR A 69 6.28 3.30 8.97
CA TYR A 69 5.31 4.35 8.66
C TYR A 69 4.42 4.65 9.87
N MET A 70 3.97 3.62 10.58
CA MET A 70 3.05 3.77 11.72
C MET A 70 3.70 4.39 12.95
N ASP A 71 5.03 4.40 13.02
CA ASP A 71 5.73 5.06 14.14
C ASP A 71 5.38 6.54 14.27
N ALA A 72 4.94 7.18 13.20
CA ALA A 72 4.59 8.60 13.19
C ALA A 72 3.20 8.88 13.77
N PHE A 73 2.40 7.85 14.04
CA PHE A 73 0.98 8.03 14.37
C PHE A 73 0.60 7.37 15.68
N SER A 74 -0.25 8.07 16.48
CA SER A 74 -0.92 7.47 17.62
C SER A 74 -2.20 6.75 17.18
N GLU A 75 -2.85 7.27 16.12
CA GLU A 75 -4.03 6.65 15.51
C GLU A 75 -3.89 6.75 14.01
N HIS A 76 -4.23 5.68 13.31
CA HIS A 76 -4.21 5.66 11.85
C HIS A 76 -5.21 4.64 11.34
N CYS A 77 -6.06 5.07 10.42
CA CYS A 77 -7.01 4.20 9.74
C CYS A 77 -7.00 4.55 8.27
N SER A 78 -7.04 3.54 7.42
CA SER A 78 -7.16 3.75 5.98
C SER A 78 -8.28 2.90 5.41
N VAL A 79 -8.90 3.41 4.33
CA VAL A 79 -9.93 2.71 3.57
C VAL A 79 -9.60 2.91 2.11
N PHE A 80 -9.50 1.81 1.36
CA PHE A 80 -9.29 1.84 -0.09
C PHE A 80 -10.57 1.34 -0.74
N ASP A 81 -11.31 2.23 -1.39
CA ASP A 81 -12.62 1.92 -1.95
C ASP A 81 -12.64 1.82 -3.48
N ARG A 82 -11.55 2.21 -4.15
CA ARG A 82 -11.44 2.14 -5.60
C ARG A 82 -10.18 1.38 -5.99
N HIS A 83 -10.34 0.36 -6.83
CA HIS A 83 -9.24 -0.40 -7.39
C HIS A 83 -9.32 -0.31 -8.91
N ILE A 84 -8.28 0.23 -9.54
CA ILE A 84 -8.22 0.45 -10.98
C ILE A 84 -7.32 -0.59 -11.60
N ASP A 85 -7.88 -1.38 -12.51
CA ASP A 85 -7.16 -2.43 -13.21
C ASP A 85 -6.43 -1.86 -14.42
N GLY A 86 -5.11 -1.77 -14.33
CA GLY A 86 -4.26 -1.32 -15.43
C GLY A 86 -3.46 -2.45 -16.07
N GLY A 87 -3.84 -3.71 -15.84
CA GLY A 87 -3.14 -4.86 -16.37
C GLY A 87 -2.01 -5.31 -15.43
N ASP A 88 -0.77 -4.99 -15.81
CA ASP A 88 0.41 -5.29 -15.00
C ASP A 88 0.52 -4.37 -13.78
N VAL A 89 -0.28 -3.33 -13.74
CA VAL A 89 -0.30 -2.37 -12.66
C VAL A 89 -1.74 -2.20 -12.17
N VAL A 90 -1.90 -2.13 -10.85
CA VAL A 90 -3.20 -1.88 -10.22
C VAL A 90 -3.03 -0.69 -9.29
N VAL A 91 -4.00 0.22 -9.28
CA VAL A 91 -3.99 1.37 -8.38
C VAL A 91 -5.15 1.23 -7.40
N ALA A 92 -4.85 1.33 -6.11
CA ALA A 92 -5.86 1.39 -5.06
C ALA A 92 -5.91 2.82 -4.54
N LEU A 93 -7.07 3.45 -4.62
CA LEU A 93 -7.28 4.81 -4.14
C LEU A 93 -8.17 4.81 -2.91
N GLY A 94 -7.81 5.59 -1.92
CA GLY A 94 -8.57 5.66 -0.70
C GLY A 94 -8.27 6.91 0.10
N ARG A 95 -8.61 6.85 1.38
CA ARG A 95 -8.35 7.93 2.32
C ARG A 95 -7.75 7.36 3.59
N GLN A 96 -6.90 8.15 4.24
CA GLN A 96 -6.35 7.83 5.54
C GLN A 96 -6.66 8.96 6.51
N HIS A 97 -6.93 8.59 7.75
CA HIS A 97 -7.21 9.55 8.81
C HIS A 97 -6.67 9.04 10.15
N GLY A 98 -6.52 9.94 11.08
CA GLY A 98 -6.04 9.59 12.41
C GLY A 98 -5.39 10.77 13.10
N ARG A 99 -4.37 10.47 13.91
CA ARG A 99 -3.65 11.47 14.67
C ARG A 99 -2.15 11.16 14.61
N ALA A 100 -1.37 12.13 14.17
CA ALA A 100 0.09 12.05 14.20
C ALA A 100 0.59 12.40 15.60
N HIS A 101 1.72 11.81 16.00
CA HIS A 101 2.31 12.14 17.31
C HIS A 101 2.64 13.63 17.44
N HIS A 102 3.08 14.24 16.35
CA HIS A 102 3.55 15.63 16.36
C HIS A 102 2.80 16.57 15.43
N GLY A 103 1.74 16.13 14.81
CA GLY A 103 1.04 16.90 13.78
C GLY A 103 -0.45 17.08 13.99
N GLY A 104 -1.03 16.48 15.02
CA GLY A 104 -2.46 16.53 15.27
C GLY A 104 -3.25 15.61 14.34
N GLU A 105 -4.55 15.92 14.19
CA GLU A 105 -5.45 15.12 13.38
C GLU A 105 -5.25 15.36 11.88
N PHE A 106 -5.48 14.33 11.09
CA PHE A 106 -5.40 14.43 9.63
C PHE A 106 -6.51 13.58 8.99
N ASP A 107 -6.88 13.96 7.77
CA ASP A 107 -7.79 13.21 6.91
C ASP A 107 -7.40 13.57 5.48
N GLU A 108 -6.81 12.64 4.76
CA GLU A 108 -6.22 12.94 3.45
C GLU A 108 -6.29 11.76 2.50
N GLU A 109 -6.05 12.05 1.22
CA GLU A 109 -5.96 11.03 0.19
C GLU A 109 -4.78 10.10 0.44
N THR A 110 -4.90 8.86 -0.02
CA THR A 110 -3.80 7.93 -0.09
C THR A 110 -4.00 7.05 -1.33
N GLY A 111 -2.91 6.64 -1.93
CA GLY A 111 -2.94 5.78 -3.10
C GLY A 111 -1.82 4.78 -3.07
N LEU A 112 -2.11 3.54 -3.46
CA LEU A 112 -1.12 2.47 -3.58
C LEU A 112 -1.07 2.03 -5.03
N VAL A 113 0.14 1.81 -5.53
CA VAL A 113 0.36 1.28 -6.86
C VAL A 113 1.03 -0.08 -6.73
N PHE A 114 0.40 -1.09 -7.31
CA PHE A 114 0.89 -2.47 -7.29
C PHE A 114 1.43 -2.83 -8.66
N PHE A 115 2.71 -3.20 -8.72
CA PHE A 115 3.35 -3.61 -9.97
C PHE A 115 3.56 -5.12 -9.95
N PHE A 116 3.04 -5.80 -10.97
CA PHE A 116 3.12 -7.26 -11.09
C PHE A 116 4.11 -7.64 -12.19
N ASP A 117 4.85 -8.72 -11.97
CA ASP A 117 5.76 -9.24 -12.98
C ASP A 117 5.00 -10.11 -14.00
N PRO A 118 5.67 -10.54 -15.09
CA PRO A 118 5.01 -11.37 -16.12
C PRO A 118 4.46 -12.70 -15.60
N ASN A 119 4.91 -13.16 -14.44
CA ASN A 119 4.43 -14.41 -13.83
C ASN A 119 3.24 -14.17 -12.90
N GLY A 120 2.76 -12.94 -12.79
CA GLY A 120 1.64 -12.60 -11.93
C GLY A 120 2.03 -12.43 -10.46
N LYS A 121 3.32 -12.34 -10.16
CA LYS A 121 3.79 -12.09 -8.79
C LYS A 121 3.89 -10.59 -8.53
N LEU A 122 3.58 -10.21 -7.32
CA LEU A 122 3.67 -8.81 -6.90
C LEU A 122 5.13 -8.42 -6.72
N ALA A 123 5.64 -7.56 -7.59
CA ALA A 123 7.05 -7.19 -7.60
C ALA A 123 7.33 -5.93 -6.79
N ARG A 124 6.37 -5.03 -6.71
CA ARG A 124 6.61 -3.73 -6.08
C ARG A 124 5.30 -3.07 -5.67
N ILE A 125 5.33 -2.42 -4.50
CA ILE A 125 4.23 -1.55 -4.07
C ILE A 125 4.83 -0.16 -3.85
N GLN A 126 4.13 0.87 -4.34
CA GLN A 126 4.50 2.25 -4.08
C GLN A 126 3.30 2.96 -3.47
N GLY A 127 3.52 3.67 -2.36
CA GLY A 127 2.48 4.42 -1.68
C GLY A 127 2.68 5.92 -1.86
N TYR A 128 1.60 6.64 -2.12
CA TYR A 128 1.59 8.08 -2.39
C TYR A 128 0.54 8.78 -1.53
N GLN A 129 0.75 10.06 -1.28
CA GLN A 129 -0.17 10.88 -0.49
C GLN A 129 -1.31 11.49 -1.30
N ARG A 130 -1.25 11.43 -2.63
CA ARG A 130 -2.27 12.00 -3.50
C ARG A 130 -2.66 11.02 -4.59
N TRP A 131 -3.94 11.00 -4.92
CA TRP A 131 -4.45 10.13 -5.99
C TRP A 131 -3.76 10.42 -7.32
N ARG A 132 -3.55 11.70 -7.62
CA ARG A 132 -2.87 12.10 -8.87
C ARG A 132 -1.47 11.48 -8.96
N GLU A 133 -0.71 11.52 -7.88
CA GLU A 133 0.64 10.97 -7.85
C GLU A 133 0.63 9.46 -8.12
N ALA A 134 -0.31 8.75 -7.49
CA ALA A 134 -0.44 7.31 -7.70
C ALA A 134 -0.79 6.99 -9.16
N LEU A 135 -1.75 7.71 -9.72
CA LEU A 135 -2.18 7.51 -11.09
C LEU A 135 -1.05 7.82 -12.08
N GLU A 136 -0.32 8.90 -11.87
CA GLU A 136 0.83 9.26 -12.71
C GLU A 136 1.92 8.19 -12.64
N ALA A 137 2.22 7.68 -11.46
CA ALA A 137 3.22 6.63 -11.28
C ALA A 137 2.84 5.34 -12.02
N ALA A 138 1.54 5.09 -12.15
CA ALA A 138 1.01 3.92 -12.85
C ALA A 138 0.87 4.14 -14.37
N GLY A 139 1.10 5.37 -14.83
CA GLY A 139 0.87 5.72 -16.23
C GLY A 139 -0.60 5.81 -16.61
N LEU A 140 -1.46 6.07 -15.61
CA LEU A 140 -2.90 6.15 -15.80
C LEU A 140 -3.39 7.58 -15.55
N SER A 141 -4.60 7.88 -16.03
CA SER A 141 -5.26 9.15 -15.78
C SER A 141 -6.70 8.89 -15.34
N GLU A 142 -7.28 9.85 -14.65
CA GLU A 142 -8.69 9.74 -14.26
C GLU A 142 -9.62 9.86 -15.44
#